data_1f010b71c4fcaebc658c82559f263c71
#
_entry.id   1f010b71c4fcaebc658c82559f263c71
#
_cell.length_a   1.000
_cell.length_b   1.000
_cell.length_c   1.000
_cell.angle_alpha   90.00
_cell.angle_beta   90.00
_cell.angle_gamma   90.00
#
_symmetry.space_group_name_H-M   'P 1'
#
loop_
_entity.id
_entity.type
_entity.pdbx_description
1 polymer ?
#
loop_
_entity_poly.entity_id
_entity_poly.type
_entity_poly.pdbx_seq_one_letter_code
_entity_poly.pdbx_strand_id
1 'polypeptide(L)'
;MPFQEAGAKGTEVTTSSGLQYVELTIGTGATAEAGQTVSVHYTGWLENGKKFDSSVDRGQPFSFPLGAGRVIKGWDEGVKGMKVGGKRKLTIPSKLGYGAQGAAGLIPPHATLIFDVELLGL
;
A
#
# COMPACT_ATOMS: atom_id res chain seq x y z
N MET A 1 8.15 -20.38 -10.47
CA MET A 1 8.11 -19.80 -10.34
C MET A 1 7.80 -19.28 -10.01
N PRO A 2 7.60 -19.28 -9.84
CA PRO A 2 7.34 -18.55 -9.50
C PRO A 2 7.09 -17.87 -9.13
N PHE A 3 6.72 -17.86 -8.94
CA PHE A 3 6.45 -17.02 -8.64
C PHE A 3 6.84 -16.34 -8.07
N GLN A 4 6.87 -16.83 -7.83
CA GLN A 4 7.79 -16.18 -7.15
C GLN A 4 8.27 -14.83 -7.48
N GLU A 5 8.17 -14.39 -8.65
CA GLU A 5 8.45 -13.03 -9.02
C GLU A 5 7.80 -12.01 -8.14
N ALA A 6 6.61 -12.34 -7.65
CA ALA A 6 5.85 -11.44 -6.78
C ALA A 6 6.63 -11.05 -5.53
N GLY A 7 7.52 -11.91 -5.06
CA GLY A 7 8.32 -11.62 -3.88
C GLY A 7 9.69 -11.06 -4.18
N ALA A 8 10.04 -10.86 -5.44
CA ALA A 8 11.38 -10.42 -5.78
C ALA A 8 11.56 -8.94 -5.53
N LYS A 9 12.62 -8.58 -4.79
CA LYS A 9 12.95 -7.19 -4.52
C LYS A 9 13.24 -6.46 -5.81
N GLY A 10 12.61 -5.28 -5.97
CA GLY A 10 12.82 -4.43 -7.13
C GLY A 10 12.04 -4.81 -8.37
N THR A 11 11.33 -5.93 -8.36
CA THR A 11 10.53 -6.34 -9.51
C THR A 11 9.12 -5.80 -9.38
N GLU A 12 8.65 -5.07 -10.39
CA GLU A 12 7.28 -4.57 -10.39
C GLU A 12 6.31 -5.69 -10.73
N VAL A 13 5.25 -5.81 -9.93
CA VAL A 13 4.19 -6.77 -10.14
C VAL A 13 2.90 -6.02 -10.40
N THR A 14 2.15 -6.45 -11.43
CA THR A 14 0.82 -5.90 -11.71
C THR A 14 -0.19 -6.99 -11.42
N THR A 15 -1.14 -6.69 -10.53
CA THR A 15 -2.19 -7.66 -10.20
C THR A 15 -3.32 -7.59 -11.22
N SER A 16 -4.23 -8.56 -11.15
CA SER A 16 -5.37 -8.60 -12.07
C SER A 16 -6.31 -7.41 -11.89
N SER A 17 -6.29 -6.77 -10.73
CA SER A 17 -7.13 -5.59 -10.48
C SER A 17 -6.51 -4.30 -11.01
N GLY A 18 -5.24 -4.34 -11.43
CA GLY A 18 -4.53 -3.17 -11.92
C GLY A 18 -3.62 -2.52 -10.89
N LEU A 19 -3.59 -3.05 -9.67
CA LEU A 19 -2.63 -2.60 -8.67
C LEU A 19 -1.22 -2.97 -9.10
N GLN A 20 -0.28 -2.03 -8.95
CA GLN A 20 1.14 -2.31 -9.19
C GLN A 20 1.89 -2.16 -7.89
N TYR A 21 2.85 -3.04 -7.65
CA TYR A 21 3.69 -2.90 -6.47
C TYR A 21 5.11 -3.38 -6.73
N VAL A 22 6.03 -2.85 -5.93
CA VAL A 22 7.45 -3.21 -5.96
C VAL A 22 7.88 -3.47 -4.53
N GLU A 23 8.53 -4.62 -4.30
CA GLU A 23 9.13 -4.91 -3.00
C GLU A 23 10.41 -4.10 -2.87
N LEU A 24 10.42 -3.14 -1.96
CA LEU A 24 11.62 -2.35 -1.66
C LEU A 24 12.50 -3.06 -0.65
N THR A 25 11.87 -3.71 0.32
CA THR A 25 12.53 -4.54 1.32
C THR A 25 11.63 -5.73 1.59
N ILE A 26 12.17 -6.93 1.54
CA ILE A 26 11.40 -8.13 1.86
C ILE A 26 11.58 -8.41 3.34
N GLY A 27 10.46 -8.39 4.07
CA GLY A 27 10.50 -8.65 5.51
C GLY A 27 10.80 -10.10 5.82
N THR A 28 11.14 -10.36 7.07
CA THR A 28 11.46 -11.69 7.55
C THR A 28 10.47 -12.20 8.58
N GLY A 29 9.51 -11.38 8.99
CA GLY A 29 8.51 -11.77 9.99
C GLY A 29 7.30 -12.46 9.38
N ALA A 30 6.23 -12.51 10.16
CA ALA A 30 5.01 -13.18 9.74
C ALA A 30 4.36 -12.44 8.56
N THR A 31 3.61 -13.18 7.76
CA THR A 31 2.94 -12.66 6.58
C THR A 31 1.57 -12.08 6.96
N ALA A 32 1.28 -10.89 6.45
CA ALA A 32 -0.01 -10.24 6.69
C ALA A 32 -1.11 -10.91 5.86
N GLU A 33 -2.22 -11.22 6.51
CA GLU A 33 -3.36 -11.88 5.87
C GLU A 33 -4.66 -11.17 6.25
N ALA A 34 -5.67 -11.35 5.40
CA ALA A 34 -6.99 -10.79 5.67
C ALA A 34 -7.50 -11.28 7.03
N GLY A 35 -8.15 -10.40 7.77
CA GLY A 35 -8.67 -10.71 9.09
C GLY A 35 -7.75 -10.31 10.23
N GLN A 36 -6.51 -9.94 9.93
CA GLN A 36 -5.57 -9.49 10.94
C GLN A 36 -5.58 -7.96 11.02
N THR A 37 -5.28 -7.43 12.21
CA THR A 37 -5.02 -6.00 12.37
C THR A 37 -3.54 -5.77 12.13
N VAL A 38 -3.22 -4.91 11.17
CA VAL A 38 -1.84 -4.63 10.80
C VAL A 38 -1.47 -3.21 11.22
N SER A 39 -0.19 -3.02 11.51
CA SER A 39 0.35 -1.71 11.86
C SER A 39 1.41 -1.33 10.83
N VAL A 40 1.26 -0.15 10.24
CA VAL A 40 2.14 0.29 9.15
C VAL A 40 2.60 1.73 9.34
N HIS A 41 3.75 2.05 8.76
CA HIS A 41 4.10 3.42 8.42
C HIS A 41 3.95 3.59 6.92
N TYR A 42 3.47 4.74 6.51
CA TYR A 42 3.29 5.01 5.08
C TYR A 42 3.53 6.47 4.74
N THR A 43 3.85 6.71 3.48
CA THR A 43 3.87 8.04 2.89
C THR A 43 3.21 7.92 1.52
N GLY A 44 2.32 8.87 1.21
CA GLY A 44 1.59 8.86 -0.05
C GLY A 44 1.82 10.11 -0.87
N TRP A 45 1.95 9.93 -2.18
CA TRP A 45 2.14 11.00 -3.14
C TRP A 45 1.14 10.90 -4.29
N LEU A 46 0.86 12.03 -4.91
CA LEU A 46 0.20 12.06 -6.21
C LEU A 46 1.23 11.79 -7.30
N GLU A 47 0.77 11.50 -8.51
CA GLU A 47 1.70 11.23 -9.62
C GLU A 47 2.63 12.40 -9.91
N ASN A 48 2.22 13.63 -9.61
CA ASN A 48 3.06 14.80 -9.83
C ASN A 48 4.13 14.98 -8.75
N GLY A 49 4.21 14.04 -7.79
CA GLY A 49 5.19 14.08 -6.72
C GLY A 49 4.75 14.81 -5.47
N LYS A 50 3.54 15.36 -5.46
CA LYS A 50 3.06 16.08 -4.28
C LYS A 50 2.67 15.09 -3.17
N LYS A 51 3.34 15.20 -2.02
CA LYS A 51 3.01 14.38 -0.85
C LYS A 51 1.70 14.88 -0.25
N PHE A 52 0.76 13.96 -0.02
CA PHE A 52 -0.54 14.33 0.53
C PHE A 52 -0.79 13.78 1.94
N ASP A 53 -0.04 12.78 2.36
CA ASP A 53 -0.22 12.21 3.69
C ASP A 53 1.00 11.38 4.08
N SER A 54 1.29 11.30 5.39
CA SER A 54 2.39 10.48 5.89
C SER A 54 2.23 10.22 7.38
N SER A 55 2.21 8.94 7.75
CA SER A 55 2.22 8.56 9.17
C SER A 55 3.59 8.84 9.77
N VAL A 56 4.65 8.76 8.96
CA VAL A 56 6.01 9.05 9.41
C VAL A 56 6.13 10.51 9.84
N ASP A 57 5.55 11.43 9.06
CA ASP A 57 5.58 12.85 9.40
C ASP A 57 4.85 13.13 10.70
N ARG A 58 3.78 12.37 10.99
CA ARG A 58 3.02 12.51 12.23
C ARG A 58 3.70 11.81 13.40
N GLY A 59 4.69 10.97 13.14
CA GLY A 59 5.39 10.23 14.17
C GLY A 59 4.55 9.13 14.82
N GLN A 60 3.52 8.64 14.14
CA GLN A 60 2.62 7.64 14.71
C GLN A 60 2.18 6.63 13.66
N PRO A 61 2.43 5.33 13.90
CA PRO A 61 1.98 4.29 12.97
C PRO A 61 0.45 4.26 12.85
N PHE A 62 -0.02 3.75 11.73
CA PHE A 62 -1.43 3.61 11.45
C PHE A 62 -1.80 2.12 11.50
N SER A 63 -2.85 1.79 12.23
CA SER A 63 -3.32 0.41 12.35
C SER A 63 -4.70 0.28 11.73
N PHE A 64 -4.94 -0.82 11.03
CA PHE A 64 -6.25 -1.07 10.43
C PHE A 64 -6.46 -2.58 10.26
N PRO A 65 -7.76 -3.02 10.23
CA PRO A 65 -8.06 -4.42 9.96
C PRO A 65 -7.92 -4.69 8.46
N LEU A 66 -7.02 -5.60 8.11
CA LEU A 66 -6.71 -5.90 6.71
C LEU A 66 -7.85 -6.67 6.06
N GLY A 67 -8.27 -6.23 4.89
CA GLY A 67 -9.30 -6.91 4.11
C GLY A 67 -10.73 -6.58 4.54
N ALA A 68 -10.92 -5.64 5.46
CA ALA A 68 -12.25 -5.33 6.00
C ALA A 68 -12.93 -4.14 5.32
N GLY A 69 -12.32 -3.57 4.28
CA GLY A 69 -12.90 -2.42 3.59
C GLY A 69 -12.81 -1.11 4.36
N ARG A 70 -11.93 -1.04 5.37
CA ARG A 70 -11.76 0.16 6.20
C ARG A 70 -10.79 1.14 5.60
N VAL A 71 -10.03 0.72 4.58
CA VAL A 71 -9.06 1.54 3.85
C VAL A 71 -9.35 1.40 2.37
N ILE A 72 -8.68 2.19 1.53
CA ILE A 72 -8.87 2.08 0.09
C ILE A 72 -8.50 0.67 -0.37
N LYS A 73 -9.14 0.21 -1.44
CA LYS A 73 -8.98 -1.17 -1.91
C LYS A 73 -7.53 -1.51 -2.23
N GLY A 74 -6.79 -0.54 -2.75
CA GLY A 74 -5.37 -0.75 -3.07
C GLY A 74 -4.54 -1.11 -1.86
N TRP A 75 -4.91 -0.63 -0.68
CA TRP A 75 -4.23 -0.99 0.56
C TRP A 75 -4.63 -2.38 1.05
N ASP A 76 -5.94 -2.69 1.03
CA ASP A 76 -6.38 -4.03 1.43
C ASP A 76 -5.73 -5.11 0.57
N GLU A 77 -5.54 -4.81 -0.71
CA GLU A 77 -4.89 -5.73 -1.62
C GLU A 77 -3.36 -5.65 -1.52
N GLY A 78 -2.82 -4.43 -1.44
CA GLY A 78 -1.38 -4.20 -1.53
C GLY A 78 -0.60 -4.55 -0.28
N VAL A 79 -1.22 -4.50 0.89
CA VAL A 79 -0.54 -4.86 2.14
C VAL A 79 -0.64 -6.36 2.40
N LYS A 80 -1.68 -7.00 1.87
CA LYS A 80 -1.82 -8.45 1.98
C LYS A 80 -0.60 -9.14 1.37
N GLY A 81 -0.03 -10.06 2.09
CA GLY A 81 1.15 -10.79 1.63
C GLY A 81 2.47 -10.16 2.00
N MET A 82 2.47 -8.94 2.56
CA MET A 82 3.70 -8.36 3.09
C MET A 82 4.13 -9.12 4.35
N LYS A 83 5.43 -9.16 4.58
CA LYS A 83 5.96 -9.72 5.82
C LYS A 83 6.41 -8.60 6.73
N VAL A 84 6.29 -8.83 8.03
CA VAL A 84 6.73 -7.83 9.02
C VAL A 84 8.19 -7.49 8.78
N GLY A 85 8.50 -6.22 8.77
CA GLY A 85 9.82 -5.69 8.43
C GLY A 85 9.97 -5.35 6.95
N GLY A 86 8.98 -5.70 6.13
CA GLY A 86 9.01 -5.41 4.70
C GLY A 86 8.55 -4.01 4.37
N LYS A 87 8.97 -3.53 3.20
CA LYS A 87 8.54 -2.26 2.66
C LYS A 87 8.16 -2.45 1.21
N ARG A 88 7.02 -1.92 0.82
CA ARG A 88 6.47 -2.12 -0.52
C ARG A 88 6.00 -0.77 -1.07
N LYS A 89 6.37 -0.49 -2.33
CA LYS A 89 5.86 0.68 -3.02
C LYS A 89 4.61 0.27 -3.79
N LEU A 90 3.50 0.96 -3.55
CA LEU A 90 2.23 0.68 -4.21
C LEU A 90 1.91 1.78 -5.20
N THR A 91 1.54 1.43 -6.43
CA THR A 91 0.99 2.36 -7.40
C THR A 91 -0.47 1.96 -7.58
N ILE A 92 -1.37 2.80 -7.11
CA ILE A 92 -2.78 2.48 -6.95
C ILE A 92 -3.59 3.28 -7.96
N PRO A 93 -4.22 2.61 -8.96
CA PRO A 93 -5.09 3.33 -9.89
C PRO A 93 -6.31 3.87 -9.15
N SER A 94 -6.92 4.91 -9.68
CA SER A 94 -8.00 5.60 -8.99
C SER A 94 -9.15 4.69 -8.59
N LYS A 95 -9.46 3.67 -9.38
CA LYS A 95 -10.56 2.74 -9.08
C LYS A 95 -10.30 1.93 -7.80
N LEU A 96 -9.05 1.80 -7.38
CA LEU A 96 -8.68 1.14 -6.13
C LEU A 96 -8.33 2.15 -5.05
N GLY A 97 -8.43 3.42 -5.35
CA GLY A 97 -8.20 4.52 -4.42
C GLY A 97 -9.46 5.33 -4.20
N TYR A 98 -9.41 6.61 -4.51
CA TYR A 98 -10.53 7.52 -4.24
C TYR A 98 -11.43 7.77 -5.45
N GLY A 99 -11.15 7.12 -6.57
CA GLY A 99 -12.03 7.08 -7.74
C GLY A 99 -12.28 8.44 -8.38
N ALA A 100 -13.46 8.55 -9.00
CA ALA A 100 -13.85 9.76 -9.71
C ALA A 100 -14.13 10.93 -8.77
N GLN A 101 -14.35 10.68 -7.47
CA GLN A 101 -14.66 11.74 -6.52
C GLN A 101 -13.42 12.37 -5.91
N GLY A 102 -12.32 11.61 -5.83
CA GLY A 102 -11.13 12.06 -5.13
C GLY A 102 -11.39 12.25 -3.64
N ALA A 103 -10.55 13.07 -3.00
CA ALA A 103 -10.73 13.47 -1.61
C ALA A 103 -10.55 14.98 -1.57
N ALA A 104 -11.60 15.68 -1.17
CA ALA A 104 -11.65 17.15 -1.25
C ALA A 104 -10.43 17.78 -0.57
N GLY A 105 -9.77 18.68 -1.28
CA GLY A 105 -8.63 19.42 -0.76
C GLY A 105 -7.31 18.67 -0.79
N LEU A 106 -7.32 17.37 -1.05
CA LEU A 106 -6.10 16.55 -1.03
C LEU A 106 -5.87 15.79 -2.33
N ILE A 107 -6.88 15.09 -2.80
CA ILE A 107 -6.72 14.15 -3.93
C ILE A 107 -7.72 14.53 -5.01
N PRO A 108 -7.22 14.84 -6.22
CA PRO A 108 -8.11 15.18 -7.33
C PRO A 108 -8.88 13.96 -7.84
N PRO A 109 -9.95 14.17 -8.61
CA PRO A 109 -10.65 13.06 -9.26
C PRO A 109 -9.72 12.25 -10.16
N HIS A 110 -9.96 10.95 -10.23
CA HIS A 110 -9.24 10.04 -11.11
C HIS A 110 -7.73 9.99 -10.87
N ALA A 111 -7.30 10.26 -9.63
CA ALA A 111 -5.87 10.30 -9.32
C ALA A 111 -5.29 8.92 -9.09
N THR A 112 -4.15 8.65 -9.69
CA THR A 112 -3.31 7.50 -9.35
C THR A 112 -2.47 7.89 -8.14
N LEU A 113 -2.42 7.00 -7.15
CA LEU A 113 -1.72 7.27 -5.90
C LEU A 113 -0.48 6.40 -5.78
N ILE A 114 0.57 6.96 -5.20
CA ILE A 114 1.81 6.24 -4.96
C ILE A 114 2.08 6.24 -3.46
N PHE A 115 2.25 5.05 -2.89
CA PHE A 115 2.53 4.91 -1.46
C PHE A 115 3.79 4.09 -1.23
N ASP A 116 4.59 4.51 -0.26
CA ASP A 116 5.58 3.64 0.36
C ASP A 116 4.96 3.15 1.66
N VAL A 117 4.87 1.83 1.83
CA VAL A 117 4.26 1.23 3.02
C VAL A 117 5.25 0.28 3.66
N GLU A 118 5.46 0.45 4.96
CA GLU A 118 6.31 -0.44 5.74
C GLU A 118 5.44 -1.17 6.76
N LEU A 119 5.48 -2.50 6.77
CA LEU A 119 4.71 -3.30 7.73
C LEU A 119 5.50 -3.45 9.02
N LEU A 120 4.97 -2.89 10.10
CA LEU A 120 5.65 -2.86 11.39
C LEU A 120 5.25 -4.02 12.29
N GLY A 121 4.01 -4.49 12.20
CA GLY A 121 3.52 -5.55 13.05
C GLY A 121 2.15 -6.04 12.67
N LEU A 122 1.76 -7.13 13.31
CA LEU A 122 0.43 -7.75 13.12
C LEU A 122 -0.33 -7.75 14.41
#